data_faf16731b7095ba79e78ac8031a0820f
#
_entry.id   faf16731b7095ba79e78ac8031a0820f
#
_cell.length_a   1.000
_cell.length_b   1.000
_cell.length_c   1.000
_cell.angle_alpha   90.00
_cell.angle_beta   90.00
_cell.angle_gamma   90.00
#
_symmetry.space_group_name_H-M   'P 1'
#
loop_
_entity.id
_entity.type
_entity.pdbx_description
1 polymer ?
#
loop_
_entity_poly.entity_id
_entity_poly.type
_entity_poly.pdbx_seq_one_letter_code
_entity_poly.pdbx_strand_id
1 'polypeptide(L)'
;MTNTQILDCTLRDGGYINDFQFGEYGIRKIISQLTNAGIDIIECGFLEDGEYDSNASVFNTVEQIANFIPKDRKKTMYVAMACYGEYDISQLSPYDGKSIDGIRVTFHHNEVAPALEYCQEIMDKGYKVFVQPVGTTSYTDEQLLDLIHKVNELQPYAFYLVDTLGLMHKNDVIRFFYLIDHNLSKTINMGFHSHNN
;
A
#
# COMPACT_ATOMS: atom_id res chain seq x y z
N MET A 1 12.87 21.16 2.60
CA MET A 1 11.91 20.84 1.53
C MET A 1 11.58 19.37 1.71
N THR A 2 10.34 19.04 2.00
CA THR A 2 9.86 17.64 1.99
C THR A 2 9.92 17.14 0.56
N ASN A 3 10.71 16.10 0.32
CA ASN A 3 10.82 15.53 -1.02
C ASN A 3 9.59 14.66 -1.26
N THR A 4 8.73 15.03 -2.24
CA THR A 4 7.58 14.22 -2.61
C THR A 4 8.07 12.92 -3.24
N GLN A 5 7.59 11.77 -2.74
CA GLN A 5 7.88 10.46 -3.30
C GLN A 5 6.77 10.04 -4.27
N ILE A 6 7.16 9.36 -5.34
CA ILE A 6 6.23 8.77 -6.31
C ILE A 6 6.14 7.27 -6.04
N LEU A 7 4.90 6.79 -5.87
CA LEU A 7 4.57 5.37 -5.78
C LEU A 7 3.88 4.93 -7.07
N ASP A 8 4.45 3.94 -7.75
CA ASP A 8 3.83 3.27 -8.89
C ASP A 8 3.05 2.04 -8.42
N CYS A 9 1.81 1.91 -8.86
CA CYS A 9 0.93 0.78 -8.54
C CYS A 9 0.40 0.06 -9.80
N THR A 10 1.11 0.15 -10.91
CA THR A 10 0.72 -0.46 -12.20
C THR A 10 0.40 -1.95 -12.04
N LEU A 11 1.25 -2.71 -11.34
CA LEU A 11 1.08 -4.18 -11.19
C LEU A 11 -0.06 -4.56 -10.25
N ARG A 12 -0.51 -3.66 -9.39
CA ARG A 12 -1.65 -3.90 -8.51
C ARG A 12 -2.91 -3.26 -9.07
N ASP A 13 -2.95 -1.95 -9.16
CA ASP A 13 -4.15 -1.20 -9.56
C ASP A 13 -4.47 -1.39 -11.06
N GLY A 14 -3.45 -1.38 -11.90
CA GLY A 14 -3.60 -1.71 -13.32
C GLY A 14 -4.03 -3.15 -13.59
N GLY A 15 -3.85 -4.05 -12.63
CA GLY A 15 -4.23 -5.47 -12.73
C GLY A 15 -5.73 -5.71 -12.85
N TYR A 16 -6.57 -4.81 -12.37
CA TYR A 16 -8.03 -4.90 -12.54
C TYR A 16 -8.49 -4.89 -14.00
N ILE A 17 -7.62 -4.46 -14.95
CA ILE A 17 -7.96 -4.42 -16.37
C ILE A 17 -7.76 -5.78 -17.06
N ASN A 18 -6.84 -6.61 -16.53
CA ASN A 18 -6.40 -7.86 -17.16
C ASN A 18 -6.38 -9.05 -16.19
N ASP A 19 -7.15 -9.00 -15.12
CA ASP A 19 -7.21 -10.03 -14.07
C ASP A 19 -5.80 -10.33 -13.50
N PHE A 20 -4.99 -9.29 -13.34
CA PHE A 20 -3.59 -9.35 -12.88
C PHE A 20 -2.64 -10.17 -13.77
N GLN A 21 -3.08 -10.60 -14.94
CA GLN A 21 -2.32 -11.45 -15.88
C GLN A 21 -1.35 -10.61 -16.72
N PHE A 22 -0.22 -10.25 -16.15
CA PHE A 22 0.87 -9.53 -16.85
C PHE A 22 1.89 -10.47 -17.51
N GLY A 23 1.89 -11.76 -17.12
CA GLY A 23 2.91 -12.73 -17.46
C GLY A 23 4.22 -12.51 -16.67
N GLU A 24 4.93 -13.59 -16.33
CA GLU A 24 6.18 -13.51 -15.56
C GLU A 24 7.20 -12.53 -16.16
N TYR A 25 7.37 -12.57 -17.48
CA TYR A 25 8.26 -11.62 -18.18
C TYR A 25 7.79 -10.18 -18.05
N GLY A 26 6.47 -9.93 -18.17
CA GLY A 26 5.86 -8.60 -18.04
C GLY A 26 6.07 -8.02 -16.64
N ILE A 27 5.77 -8.78 -15.59
CA ILE A 27 5.97 -8.36 -14.19
C ILE A 27 7.44 -7.98 -13.97
N ARG A 28 8.38 -8.87 -14.33
CA ARG A 28 9.81 -8.64 -14.21
C ARG A 28 10.28 -7.40 -14.98
N LYS A 29 9.76 -7.21 -16.20
CA LYS A 29 10.11 -6.08 -17.05
C LYS A 29 9.61 -4.76 -16.49
N ILE A 30 8.36 -4.70 -16.01
CA ILE A 30 7.74 -3.50 -15.41
C ILE A 30 8.55 -3.09 -14.17
N ILE A 31 8.77 -3.99 -13.21
CA ILE A 31 9.55 -3.71 -12.00
C ILE A 31 10.96 -3.19 -12.37
N SER A 32 11.64 -3.87 -13.27
CA SER A 32 12.99 -3.47 -13.70
C SER A 32 13.05 -2.09 -14.35
N GLN A 33 12.08 -1.76 -15.21
CA GLN A 33 12.02 -0.44 -15.87
C GLN A 33 11.70 0.68 -14.89
N LEU A 34 10.76 0.48 -13.98
CA LEU A 34 10.41 1.44 -12.93
C LEU A 34 11.59 1.69 -11.98
N THR A 35 12.31 0.62 -11.59
CA THR A 35 13.54 0.71 -10.80
C THR A 35 14.62 1.52 -11.54
N ASN A 36 14.78 1.27 -12.84
CA ASN A 36 15.76 2.00 -13.67
C ASN A 36 15.37 3.45 -13.89
N ALA A 37 14.07 3.76 -13.94
CA ALA A 37 13.56 5.12 -14.02
C ALA A 37 13.72 5.89 -12.71
N GLY A 38 14.03 5.21 -11.59
CA GLY A 38 14.24 5.83 -10.29
C GLY A 38 12.94 6.15 -9.56
N ILE A 39 11.89 5.36 -9.79
CA ILE A 39 10.65 5.45 -9.01
C ILE A 39 10.95 5.12 -7.55
N ASP A 40 10.45 5.96 -6.62
CA ASP A 40 10.78 5.86 -5.20
C ASP A 40 10.18 4.60 -4.56
N ILE A 41 8.91 4.29 -4.89
CA ILE A 41 8.18 3.15 -4.33
C ILE A 41 7.48 2.40 -5.45
N ILE A 42 7.63 1.07 -5.51
CA ILE A 42 6.97 0.21 -6.49
C ILE A 42 6.09 -0.81 -5.76
N GLU A 43 4.79 -0.79 -6.07
CA GLU A 43 3.84 -1.79 -5.59
C GLU A 43 3.86 -2.99 -6.54
N CYS A 44 4.38 -4.13 -6.06
CA CYS A 44 4.63 -5.31 -6.88
C CYS A 44 3.37 -6.12 -7.22
N GLY A 45 2.28 -5.89 -6.51
CA GLY A 45 1.02 -6.62 -6.65
C GLY A 45 0.32 -6.82 -5.31
N PHE A 46 -0.55 -7.83 -5.25
CA PHE A 46 -1.22 -8.24 -4.01
C PHE A 46 -0.47 -9.34 -3.27
N LEU A 47 -0.61 -9.34 -1.93
CA LEU A 47 -0.49 -10.53 -1.08
C LEU A 47 -1.90 -11.02 -0.76
N GLU A 48 -2.22 -12.25 -1.14
CA GLU A 48 -3.55 -12.85 -1.00
C GLU A 48 -3.42 -14.36 -0.82
N ASP A 49 -4.34 -14.96 -0.08
CA ASP A 49 -4.42 -16.40 0.06
C ASP A 49 -5.02 -17.03 -1.20
N GLY A 50 -4.55 -18.21 -1.57
CA GLY A 50 -5.10 -18.90 -2.74
C GLY A 50 -4.06 -19.68 -3.53
N GLU A 51 -4.39 -19.98 -4.80
CA GLU A 51 -3.51 -20.66 -5.72
C GLU A 51 -2.55 -19.67 -6.39
N TYR A 52 -1.25 -19.97 -6.36
CA TYR A 52 -0.23 -19.11 -6.97
C TYR A 52 -0.11 -19.37 -8.48
N ASP A 53 -0.21 -18.28 -9.26
CA ASP A 53 0.15 -18.26 -10.69
C ASP A 53 1.31 -17.28 -10.93
N SER A 54 2.44 -17.77 -11.43
CA SER A 54 3.62 -16.93 -11.72
C SER A 54 3.38 -15.88 -12.82
N ASN A 55 2.29 -15.99 -13.58
CA ASN A 55 1.91 -15.00 -14.60
C ASN A 55 1.04 -13.88 -14.03
N ALA A 56 0.52 -14.04 -12.81
CA ALA A 56 -0.27 -13.03 -12.12
C ALA A 56 0.56 -12.24 -11.12
N SER A 57 0.23 -10.95 -10.96
CA SER A 57 0.81 -10.11 -9.90
C SER A 57 0.06 -10.24 -8.56
N VAL A 58 -0.37 -11.48 -8.24
CA VAL A 58 -0.97 -11.90 -6.97
C VAL A 58 -0.08 -12.98 -6.38
N PHE A 59 0.35 -12.79 -5.15
CA PHE A 59 1.36 -13.62 -4.49
C PHE A 59 0.84 -14.12 -3.15
N ASN A 60 1.24 -15.33 -2.75
CA ASN A 60 0.90 -15.87 -1.44
C ASN A 60 2.02 -15.63 -0.42
N THR A 61 3.24 -15.42 -0.87
CA THR A 61 4.40 -15.19 0.00
C THR A 61 5.32 -14.10 -0.53
N VAL A 62 6.04 -13.45 0.37
CA VAL A 62 7.02 -12.42 0.00
C VAL A 62 8.22 -12.99 -0.77
N GLU A 63 8.55 -14.28 -0.59
CA GLU A 63 9.61 -14.98 -1.31
C GLU A 63 9.27 -15.12 -2.81
N GLN A 64 8.00 -15.28 -3.15
CA GLN A 64 7.55 -15.28 -4.54
C GLN A 64 7.82 -13.91 -5.18
N ILE A 65 7.52 -12.81 -4.48
CA ILE A 65 7.80 -11.45 -4.96
C ILE A 65 9.30 -11.21 -5.12
N ALA A 66 10.14 -11.74 -4.22
CA ALA A 66 11.59 -11.59 -4.26
C ALA A 66 12.20 -12.03 -5.61
N ASN A 67 11.59 -13.02 -6.28
CA ASN A 67 12.05 -13.51 -7.58
C ASN A 67 11.93 -12.45 -8.69
N PHE A 68 11.10 -11.43 -8.53
CA PHE A 68 10.87 -10.37 -9.52
C PHE A 68 11.69 -9.11 -9.23
N ILE A 69 12.15 -8.93 -7.99
CA ILE A 69 12.91 -7.75 -7.58
C ILE A 69 14.33 -7.82 -8.11
N PRO A 70 14.85 -6.79 -8.81
CA PRO A 70 16.22 -6.80 -9.32
C PRO A 70 17.24 -6.80 -8.17
N LYS A 71 18.38 -7.45 -8.38
CA LYS A 71 19.48 -7.49 -7.39
C LYS A 71 19.99 -6.09 -7.03
N ASP A 72 20.09 -5.22 -8.03
CA ASP A 72 20.40 -3.80 -7.82
C ASP A 72 19.08 -3.04 -7.63
N ARG A 73 18.68 -2.93 -6.38
CA ARG A 73 17.46 -2.24 -5.94
C ARG A 73 17.56 -0.72 -6.04
N LYS A 74 18.76 -0.19 -6.22
CA LYS A 74 19.04 1.26 -6.15
C LYS A 74 18.48 1.86 -4.84
N LYS A 75 17.67 2.93 -4.96
CA LYS A 75 16.98 3.57 -3.82
C LYS A 75 15.50 3.26 -3.76
N THR A 76 15.02 2.36 -4.63
CA THR A 76 13.60 2.00 -4.73
C THR A 76 13.18 1.14 -3.54
N MET A 77 12.08 1.51 -2.92
CA MET A 77 11.36 0.71 -1.94
C MET A 77 10.33 -0.16 -2.68
N TYR A 78 10.27 -1.44 -2.34
CA TYR A 78 9.27 -2.35 -2.90
C TYR A 78 8.20 -2.64 -1.85
N VAL A 79 6.95 -2.64 -2.28
CA VAL A 79 5.79 -2.89 -1.41
C VAL A 79 4.81 -3.84 -2.10
N ALA A 80 3.92 -4.45 -1.33
CA ALA A 80 2.75 -5.14 -1.84
C ALA A 80 1.51 -4.69 -1.07
N MET A 81 0.32 -4.86 -1.66
CA MET A 81 -0.93 -4.60 -0.97
C MET A 81 -1.45 -5.89 -0.33
N ALA A 82 -2.02 -5.79 0.85
CA ALA A 82 -2.80 -6.83 1.49
C ALA A 82 -4.15 -6.25 1.92
N CYS A 83 -5.25 -6.93 1.56
CA CYS A 83 -6.56 -6.60 2.07
C CYS A 83 -6.76 -7.27 3.44
N TYR A 84 -7.21 -6.51 4.42
CA TYR A 84 -7.59 -7.10 5.70
C TYR A 84 -8.67 -8.17 5.49
N GLY A 85 -8.42 -9.37 6.02
CA GLY A 85 -9.33 -10.52 5.89
C GLY A 85 -9.13 -11.39 4.65
N GLU A 86 -8.27 -10.99 3.68
CA GLU A 86 -8.00 -11.74 2.45
C GLU A 86 -6.58 -12.36 2.43
N TYR A 87 -5.74 -12.02 3.39
CA TYR A 87 -4.40 -12.58 3.55
C TYR A 87 -4.13 -12.97 5.01
N ASP A 88 -3.82 -14.24 5.23
CA ASP A 88 -3.44 -14.74 6.55
C ASP A 88 -2.02 -14.31 6.91
N ILE A 89 -1.91 -13.38 7.86
CA ILE A 89 -0.64 -12.82 8.32
C ILE A 89 0.30 -13.87 8.93
N SER A 90 -0.20 -15.04 9.34
CA SER A 90 0.66 -16.12 9.82
C SER A 90 1.60 -16.65 8.74
N GLN A 91 1.23 -16.48 7.46
CA GLN A 91 2.06 -16.85 6.30
C GLN A 91 3.14 -15.81 5.97
N LEU A 92 3.05 -14.60 6.53
CA LEU A 92 4.04 -13.56 6.31
C LEU A 92 5.33 -13.88 7.06
N SER A 93 6.41 -14.17 6.33
CA SER A 93 7.74 -14.35 6.89
C SER A 93 8.24 -13.06 7.54
N PRO A 94 9.06 -13.11 8.62
CA PRO A 94 9.73 -11.92 9.14
C PRO A 94 10.56 -11.20 8.07
N TYR A 95 10.62 -9.87 8.14
CA TYR A 95 11.41 -9.07 7.22
C TYR A 95 12.89 -9.44 7.27
N ASP A 96 13.47 -9.77 6.11
CA ASP A 96 14.87 -10.17 5.96
C ASP A 96 15.68 -9.29 4.98
N GLY A 97 15.03 -8.27 4.41
CA GLY A 97 15.63 -7.32 3.45
C GLY A 97 15.78 -7.86 2.03
N LYS A 98 15.31 -9.06 1.71
CA LYS A 98 15.49 -9.68 0.40
C LYS A 98 14.31 -9.52 -0.55
N SER A 99 13.12 -9.27 0.00
CA SER A 99 11.89 -9.07 -0.74
C SER A 99 11.38 -7.63 -0.62
N ILE A 100 10.09 -7.46 -0.39
CA ILE A 100 9.45 -6.16 -0.18
C ILE A 100 9.87 -5.53 1.15
N ASP A 101 9.83 -4.20 1.20
CA ASP A 101 10.20 -3.42 2.38
C ASP A 101 8.98 -3.05 3.23
N GLY A 102 7.79 -3.15 2.64
CA GLY A 102 6.57 -2.74 3.32
C GLY A 102 5.30 -3.34 2.73
N ILE A 103 4.23 -3.23 3.48
CA ILE A 103 2.91 -3.71 3.12
C ILE A 103 1.91 -2.55 3.22
N ARG A 104 1.12 -2.39 2.17
CA ARG A 104 0.02 -1.43 2.09
C ARG A 104 -1.25 -2.15 2.48
N VAL A 105 -1.79 -1.83 3.66
CA VAL A 105 -2.96 -2.50 4.21
C VAL A 105 -4.21 -1.71 3.87
N THR A 106 -5.13 -2.34 3.16
CA THR A 106 -6.44 -1.76 2.86
C THR A 106 -7.54 -2.47 3.65
N PHE A 107 -8.56 -1.70 4.05
CA PHE A 107 -9.67 -2.17 4.87
C PHE A 107 -10.87 -1.22 4.75
N HIS A 108 -12.06 -1.72 5.07
CA HIS A 108 -13.28 -0.93 5.09
C HIS A 108 -13.47 -0.21 6.44
N HIS A 109 -14.31 0.81 6.43
CA HIS A 109 -14.58 1.67 7.59
C HIS A 109 -15.09 0.92 8.84
N ASN A 110 -15.81 -0.19 8.65
CA ASN A 110 -16.30 -1.04 9.75
C ASN A 110 -15.25 -2.00 10.30
N GLU A 111 -14.04 -2.04 9.73
CA GLU A 111 -12.96 -2.96 10.07
C GLU A 111 -11.77 -2.25 10.73
N VAL A 112 -11.88 -0.96 11.02
CA VAL A 112 -10.75 -0.12 11.49
C VAL A 112 -9.99 -0.75 12.65
N ALA A 113 -10.67 -1.17 13.73
CA ALA A 113 -9.98 -1.68 14.92
C ALA A 113 -9.18 -2.96 14.63
N PRO A 114 -9.78 -4.04 14.09
CA PRO A 114 -9.01 -5.25 13.80
C PRO A 114 -7.99 -5.06 12.67
N ALA A 115 -8.23 -4.15 11.70
CA ALA A 115 -7.24 -3.87 10.67
C ALA A 115 -6.01 -3.14 11.21
N LEU A 116 -6.15 -2.29 12.23
CA LEU A 116 -5.00 -1.66 12.87
C LEU A 116 -4.21 -2.65 13.76
N GLU A 117 -4.88 -3.62 14.39
CA GLU A 117 -4.20 -4.74 15.06
C GLU A 117 -3.39 -5.56 14.04
N TYR A 118 -3.98 -5.89 12.89
CA TYR A 118 -3.29 -6.55 11.78
C TYR A 118 -2.09 -5.72 11.27
N CYS A 119 -2.21 -4.39 11.18
CA CYS A 119 -1.09 -3.51 10.86
C CYS A 119 0.04 -3.61 11.90
N GLN A 120 -0.30 -3.68 13.20
CA GLN A 120 0.68 -3.85 14.26
C GLN A 120 1.45 -5.17 14.11
N GLU A 121 0.75 -6.29 13.83
CA GLU A 121 1.40 -7.58 13.61
C GLU A 121 2.37 -7.56 12.43
N ILE A 122 2.04 -6.84 11.35
CA ILE A 122 2.95 -6.63 10.20
C ILE A 122 4.20 -5.83 10.63
N MET A 123 4.00 -4.77 11.43
CA MET A 123 5.11 -3.96 11.96
C MET A 123 6.01 -4.78 12.88
N ASP A 124 5.43 -5.66 13.72
CA ASP A 124 6.18 -6.55 14.62
C ASP A 124 7.03 -7.56 13.86
N LYS A 125 6.64 -7.92 12.62
CA LYS A 125 7.46 -8.71 11.70
C LYS A 125 8.57 -7.90 10.99
N GLY A 126 8.63 -6.59 11.22
CA GLY A 126 9.70 -5.69 10.74
C GLY A 126 9.41 -4.95 9.45
N TYR A 127 8.21 -5.07 8.88
CA TYR A 127 7.83 -4.37 7.65
C TYR A 127 7.35 -2.94 7.93
N LYS A 128 7.56 -2.05 6.96
CA LYS A 128 6.89 -0.75 6.94
C LYS A 128 5.42 -0.94 6.59
N VAL A 129 4.53 -0.28 7.33
CA VAL A 129 3.10 -0.34 7.07
C VAL A 129 2.61 0.98 6.49
N PHE A 130 1.79 0.87 5.43
CA PHE A 130 1.09 1.97 4.81
C PHE A 130 -0.41 1.73 5.02
N VAL A 131 -1.06 2.59 5.79
CA VAL A 131 -2.48 2.47 6.13
C VAL A 131 -3.31 3.10 5.02
N GLN A 132 -4.21 2.33 4.39
CA GLN A 132 -5.03 2.73 3.25
C GLN A 132 -6.52 2.43 3.47
N PRO A 133 -7.26 3.31 4.16
CA PRO A 133 -8.71 3.12 4.34
C PRO A 133 -9.44 3.25 2.99
N VAL A 134 -10.31 2.29 2.68
CA VAL A 134 -11.18 2.32 1.50
C VAL A 134 -12.33 3.30 1.70
N GLY A 135 -12.70 4.01 0.63
CA GLY A 135 -13.89 4.86 0.62
C GLY A 135 -13.82 6.05 1.56
N THR A 136 -12.68 6.74 1.62
CA THR A 136 -12.46 7.89 2.51
C THR A 136 -13.56 8.97 2.40
N THR A 137 -14.18 9.12 1.23
CA THR A 137 -15.29 10.07 1.01
C THR A 137 -16.56 9.73 1.80
N SER A 138 -16.71 8.49 2.25
CA SER A 138 -17.87 8.05 3.04
C SER A 138 -17.70 8.21 4.56
N TYR A 139 -16.49 8.56 5.01
CA TYR A 139 -16.23 8.85 6.42
C TYR A 139 -16.79 10.21 6.81
N THR A 140 -17.45 10.30 7.95
CA THR A 140 -17.69 11.59 8.60
C THR A 140 -16.38 12.17 9.11
N ASP A 141 -16.35 13.48 9.38
CA ASP A 141 -15.13 14.12 9.95
C ASP A 141 -14.75 13.49 11.29
N GLU A 142 -15.73 13.16 12.13
CA GLU A 142 -15.51 12.51 13.43
C GLU A 142 -14.87 11.12 13.24
N GLN A 143 -15.38 10.31 12.31
CA GLN A 143 -14.83 8.98 12.01
C GLN A 143 -13.42 9.06 11.46
N LEU A 144 -13.14 10.03 10.59
CA LEU A 144 -11.79 10.22 10.03
C LEU A 144 -10.81 10.70 11.11
N LEU A 145 -11.23 11.60 11.98
CA LEU A 145 -10.40 12.07 13.11
C LEU A 145 -10.12 10.96 14.12
N ASP A 146 -11.10 10.11 14.43
CA ASP A 146 -10.92 8.94 15.30
C ASP A 146 -9.91 7.96 14.67
N LEU A 147 -10.03 7.70 13.35
CA LEU A 147 -9.06 6.89 12.62
C LEU A 147 -7.65 7.49 12.68
N ILE A 148 -7.51 8.80 12.44
CA ILE A 148 -6.21 9.48 12.49
C ILE A 148 -5.61 9.40 13.90
N HIS A 149 -6.42 9.52 14.95
CA HIS A 149 -5.96 9.38 16.32
C HIS A 149 -5.36 7.98 16.57
N LYS A 150 -6.07 6.92 16.17
CA LYS A 150 -5.58 5.54 16.28
C LYS A 150 -4.32 5.29 15.43
N VAL A 151 -4.27 5.87 14.23
CA VAL A 151 -3.07 5.80 13.36
C VAL A 151 -1.88 6.52 14.01
N ASN A 152 -2.13 7.64 14.72
CA ASN A 152 -1.09 8.32 15.48
C ASN A 152 -0.56 7.48 16.66
N GLU A 153 -1.38 6.63 17.27
CA GLU A 153 -0.94 5.69 18.30
C GLU A 153 -0.11 4.55 17.70
N LEU A 154 -0.54 4.03 16.54
CA LEU A 154 0.13 2.94 15.81
C LEU A 154 1.50 3.35 15.25
N GLN A 155 1.69 4.61 14.84
CA GLN A 155 2.93 5.12 14.20
C GLN A 155 3.38 4.33 12.96
N PRO A 156 2.52 4.08 11.96
CA PRO A 156 2.90 3.40 10.73
C PRO A 156 3.87 4.26 9.89
N TYR A 157 4.44 3.67 8.84
CA TYR A 157 5.29 4.41 7.90
C TYR A 157 4.53 5.52 7.16
N ALA A 158 3.29 5.23 6.73
CA ALA A 158 2.47 6.20 6.01
C ALA A 158 0.96 5.98 6.24
N PHE A 159 0.20 7.07 6.09
CA PHE A 159 -1.25 7.09 6.02
C PHE A 159 -1.70 7.73 4.70
N TYR A 160 -2.64 7.11 4.01
CA TYR A 160 -3.09 7.54 2.69
C TYR A 160 -4.52 8.09 2.70
N LEU A 161 -4.71 9.24 2.06
CA LEU A 161 -6.01 9.66 1.56
C LEU A 161 -6.27 8.90 0.24
N VAL A 162 -7.36 8.14 0.16
CA VAL A 162 -7.67 7.32 -1.01
C VAL A 162 -8.98 7.77 -1.66
N ASP A 163 -8.91 8.20 -2.90
CA ASP A 163 -10.08 8.49 -3.74
C ASP A 163 -10.55 7.20 -4.44
N THR A 164 -11.04 6.25 -3.67
CA THR A 164 -11.36 4.88 -4.12
C THR A 164 -12.28 4.83 -5.35
N LEU A 165 -13.22 5.74 -5.47
CA LEU A 165 -14.21 5.75 -6.55
C LEU A 165 -13.94 6.82 -7.62
N GLY A 166 -12.86 7.59 -7.52
CA GLY A 166 -12.56 8.69 -8.43
C GLY A 166 -13.57 9.83 -8.35
N LEU A 167 -14.20 10.05 -7.19
CA LEU A 167 -15.28 11.02 -7.00
C LEU A 167 -14.82 12.32 -6.32
N MET A 168 -13.58 12.39 -5.84
CA MET A 168 -13.08 13.60 -5.19
C MET A 168 -12.85 14.72 -6.19
N HIS A 169 -13.50 15.84 -5.95
CA HIS A 169 -13.19 17.09 -6.62
C HIS A 169 -12.11 17.87 -5.86
N LYS A 170 -11.55 18.90 -6.50
CA LYS A 170 -10.48 19.73 -5.93
C LYS A 170 -10.76 20.18 -4.49
N ASN A 171 -11.99 20.61 -4.20
CA ASN A 171 -12.34 21.09 -2.85
C ASN A 171 -12.38 19.96 -1.82
N ASP A 172 -12.76 18.75 -2.21
CA ASP A 172 -12.77 17.58 -1.33
C ASP A 172 -11.33 17.19 -0.99
N VAL A 173 -10.44 17.13 -1.99
CA VAL A 173 -9.01 16.85 -1.77
C VAL A 173 -8.38 17.89 -0.84
N ILE A 174 -8.66 19.18 -1.06
CA ILE A 174 -8.14 20.26 -0.21
C ILE A 174 -8.65 20.09 1.24
N ARG A 175 -9.95 19.85 1.42
CA ARG A 175 -10.57 19.67 2.74
C ARG A 175 -9.96 18.49 3.49
N PHE A 176 -9.91 17.31 2.86
CA PHE A 176 -9.34 16.09 3.46
C PHE A 176 -7.84 16.24 3.73
N PHE A 177 -7.11 16.86 2.79
CA PHE A 177 -5.70 17.12 2.97
C PHE A 177 -5.44 17.94 4.24
N TYR A 178 -6.13 19.07 4.41
CA TYR A 178 -5.95 19.90 5.61
C TYR A 178 -6.40 19.20 6.88
N LEU A 179 -7.51 18.45 6.83
CA LEU A 179 -7.98 17.70 7.99
C LEU A 179 -6.93 16.68 8.45
N ILE A 180 -6.34 15.93 7.52
CA ILE A 180 -5.31 14.93 7.81
C ILE A 180 -4.00 15.63 8.22
N ASP A 181 -3.51 16.60 7.45
CA ASP A 181 -2.21 17.25 7.72
C ASP A 181 -2.15 17.93 9.07
N HIS A 182 -3.29 18.49 9.56
CA HIS A 182 -3.33 19.16 10.87
C HIS A 182 -3.45 18.19 12.05
N ASN A 183 -3.88 16.96 11.82
CA ASN A 183 -4.14 16.00 12.90
C ASN A 183 -3.23 14.78 12.87
N LEU A 184 -2.60 14.46 11.72
CA LEU A 184 -1.64 13.38 11.60
C LEU A 184 -0.29 13.77 12.20
N SER A 185 0.32 12.85 12.96
CA SER A 185 1.69 13.01 13.48
C SER A 185 2.68 13.28 12.36
N LYS A 186 3.58 14.25 12.54
CA LYS A 186 4.61 14.60 11.55
C LYS A 186 5.70 13.52 11.36
N THR A 187 5.67 12.47 12.16
CA THR A 187 6.50 11.28 12.00
C THR A 187 5.94 10.30 10.96
N ILE A 188 4.65 10.43 10.63
CA ILE A 188 3.94 9.58 9.67
C ILE A 188 3.89 10.31 8.31
N ASN A 189 4.31 9.63 7.25
CA ASN A 189 4.21 10.19 5.91
C ASN A 189 2.75 10.23 5.46
N MET A 190 2.31 11.34 4.86
CA MET A 190 1.00 11.44 4.26
C MET A 190 1.08 11.13 2.76
N GLY A 191 0.24 10.23 2.27
CA GLY A 191 0.11 9.90 0.85
C GLY A 191 -1.26 10.25 0.29
N PHE A 192 -1.34 10.35 -1.03
CA PHE A 192 -2.59 10.48 -1.77
C PHE A 192 -2.63 9.46 -2.90
N HIS A 193 -3.73 8.70 -2.96
CA HIS A 193 -3.99 7.74 -4.04
C HIS A 193 -5.27 8.17 -4.78
N SER A 194 -5.12 8.56 -6.05
CA SER A 194 -6.21 9.11 -6.86
C SER A 194 -6.60 8.14 -7.96
N HIS A 195 -7.92 7.97 -8.18
CA HIS A 195 -8.50 7.28 -9.34
C HIS A 195 -9.20 8.24 -10.31
N ASN A 196 -9.19 9.55 -10.05
CA ASN A 196 -9.79 10.54 -10.94
C ASN A 196 -8.82 10.87 -12.08
N ASN A 197 -9.29 10.66 -13.28
CA ASN A 197 -8.57 10.97 -14.53
C ASN A 197 -8.90 12.36 -15.04
#